data_cccf5a4a2e43e96f14686f38f6912d40
#
_entry.id   cccf5a4a2e43e96f14686f38f6912d40
#
_cell.length_a   1.000
_cell.length_b   1.000
_cell.length_c   1.000
_cell.angle_alpha   90.00
_cell.angle_beta   90.00
_cell.angle_gamma   90.00
#
_symmetry.space_group_name_H-M   'P 1'
#
loop_
_entity.id
_entity.type
_entity.pdbx_description
1 polymer ?
#
loop_
_entity_poly.entity_id
_entity_poly.type
_entity_poly.pdbx_seq_one_letter_code
_entity_poly.pdbx_strand_id
1 'polypeptide(L)'
;SLLNWGLSLVFGGLLVRALARRTNLRMDYRAAGAAAYLGLGAVWALGLSSSAAQLQANPGSLPPSILAITGVIPFTETIFLWQSGVLLAALVVVSLIVAYATAPGPESARDAAACGIDPSFSLPKLPERTRPGEWLEYSPLLTLLLVLLAAGWLFHEFSTKPAISAISGLNTYNFLFLMLGALLHWRPRSFLNAVASAVPTTTGVMIQFPLYGSIAALMTVVKGSDGQTLAHHISTFFVQIASHDTYAVLMGVYSAVLGFFIPSGGGKWIIEAPYVMQVANDLQYHLG
;
A
#
# COMPACT_ATOMS: atom_id res chain seq x y z
N SER A 1 3.47 8.14 3.21
CA SER A 1 3.41 6.80 2.59
C SER A 1 3.76 5.67 3.56
N LEU A 2 4.74 5.86 4.45
CA LEU A 2 5.21 4.81 5.36
C LEU A 2 4.12 4.28 6.30
N LEU A 3 3.21 5.12 6.76
CA LEU A 3 2.10 4.70 7.61
C LEU A 3 0.95 4.11 6.79
N ASN A 4 0.54 4.84 5.76
CA ASN A 4 -0.56 4.42 4.87
C ASN A 4 -0.41 5.11 3.51
N TRP A 5 -0.38 4.32 2.45
CA TRP A 5 -0.21 4.81 1.08
C TRP A 5 -1.42 5.64 0.61
N GLY A 6 -2.63 5.22 0.96
CA GLY A 6 -3.86 5.93 0.59
C GLY A 6 -3.95 7.31 1.25
N LEU A 7 -3.58 7.41 2.53
CA LEU A 7 -3.49 8.69 3.24
C LEU A 7 -2.50 9.63 2.56
N SER A 8 -1.33 9.13 2.17
CA SER A 8 -0.31 9.90 1.45
C SER A 8 -0.82 10.43 0.10
N LEU A 9 -1.52 9.57 -0.65
CA LEU A 9 -2.10 9.93 -1.94
C LEU A 9 -3.12 11.08 -1.80
N VAL A 10 -4.07 10.94 -0.87
CA VAL A 10 -5.11 11.94 -0.63
C VAL A 10 -4.50 13.24 -0.10
N PHE A 11 -3.59 13.16 0.87
CA PHE A 11 -2.92 14.33 1.43
C PHE A 11 -2.10 15.07 0.35
N GLY A 12 -1.33 14.34 -0.47
CA GLY A 12 -0.55 14.91 -1.56
C GLY A 12 -1.45 15.66 -2.56
N GLY A 13 -2.56 15.06 -2.98
CA GLY A 13 -3.52 15.70 -3.87
C GLY A 13 -4.16 16.95 -3.27
N LEU A 14 -4.57 16.92 -2.00
CA LEU A 14 -5.14 18.08 -1.30
C LEU A 14 -4.10 19.19 -1.12
N LEU A 15 -2.85 18.84 -0.80
CA LEU A 15 -1.76 19.80 -0.66
C LEU A 15 -1.48 20.52 -1.98
N VAL A 16 -1.35 19.79 -3.09
CA VAL A 16 -1.14 20.38 -4.43
C VAL A 16 -2.30 21.30 -4.81
N ARG A 17 -3.54 20.89 -4.56
CA ARG A 17 -4.72 21.76 -4.80
C ARG A 17 -4.72 23.01 -3.92
N ALA A 18 -4.35 22.88 -2.65
CA ALA A 18 -4.26 24.03 -1.74
C ALA A 18 -3.15 25.02 -2.17
N LEU A 19 -2.01 24.51 -2.62
CA LEU A 19 -0.93 25.32 -3.16
C LEU A 19 -1.32 25.98 -4.49
N ALA A 20 -2.02 25.28 -5.37
CA ALA A 20 -2.48 25.79 -6.66
C ALA A 20 -3.47 26.96 -6.56
N ARG A 21 -4.16 27.11 -5.42
CA ARG A 21 -5.01 28.29 -5.13
C ARG A 21 -4.23 29.55 -4.80
N ARG A 22 -2.94 29.41 -4.50
CA ARG A 22 -2.10 30.56 -4.13
C ARG A 22 -1.51 31.18 -5.39
N THR A 23 -2.11 32.23 -5.88
CA THR A 23 -1.69 32.96 -7.10
C THR A 23 -0.29 33.59 -6.99
N ASN A 24 0.20 33.79 -5.76
CA ASN A 24 1.57 34.31 -5.53
C ASN A 24 2.66 33.23 -5.72
N LEU A 25 2.29 31.95 -5.82
CA LEU A 25 3.23 30.87 -6.08
C LEU A 25 3.28 30.57 -7.58
N ARG A 26 4.43 30.78 -8.19
CA ARG A 26 4.70 30.38 -9.58
C ARG A 26 5.04 28.87 -9.62
N MET A 27 4.01 28.05 -9.40
CA MET A 27 4.16 26.59 -9.29
C MET A 27 3.67 25.92 -10.59
N ASP A 28 4.48 25.05 -11.17
CA ASP A 28 3.99 24.14 -12.21
C ASP A 28 3.08 23.08 -11.56
N TYR A 29 1.79 23.05 -11.95
CA TYR A 29 0.81 22.14 -11.36
C TYR A 29 1.11 20.68 -11.64
N ARG A 30 1.66 20.36 -12.81
CA ARG A 30 2.00 18.99 -13.22
C ARG A 30 3.20 18.46 -12.43
N ALA A 31 4.24 19.28 -12.31
CA ALA A 31 5.44 18.95 -11.54
C ALA A 31 5.10 18.78 -10.04
N ALA A 32 4.26 19.65 -9.48
CA ALA A 32 3.81 19.53 -8.11
C ALA A 32 2.98 18.26 -7.88
N GLY A 33 2.10 17.89 -8.83
CA GLY A 33 1.35 16.66 -8.80
C GLY A 33 2.25 15.42 -8.85
N ALA A 34 3.24 15.42 -9.74
CA ALA A 34 4.23 14.34 -9.82
C ALA A 34 5.05 14.22 -8.53
N ALA A 35 5.53 15.34 -7.98
CA ALA A 35 6.28 15.36 -6.72
C ALA A 35 5.46 14.85 -5.53
N ALA A 36 4.17 15.19 -5.45
CA ALA A 36 3.27 14.70 -4.41
C ALA A 36 3.04 13.19 -4.49
N TYR A 37 3.21 12.59 -5.67
CA TYR A 37 3.06 11.14 -5.87
C TYR A 37 4.34 10.35 -5.57
N LEU A 38 5.52 10.98 -5.56
CA LEU A 38 6.81 10.31 -5.35
C LEU A 38 6.87 9.55 -4.01
N GLY A 39 6.31 10.10 -2.95
CA GLY A 39 6.27 9.42 -1.66
C GLY A 39 5.50 8.09 -1.70
N LEU A 40 4.45 7.99 -2.52
CA LEU A 40 3.77 6.73 -2.77
C LEU A 40 4.65 5.81 -3.63
N GLY A 41 5.14 6.29 -4.77
CA GLY A 41 5.87 5.45 -5.72
C GLY A 41 7.20 4.92 -5.19
N ALA A 42 7.93 5.72 -4.41
CA ALA A 42 9.30 5.38 -4.02
C ALA A 42 9.40 4.61 -2.69
N VAL A 43 8.56 4.93 -1.70
CA VAL A 43 8.84 4.47 -0.31
C VAL A 43 7.68 3.72 0.37
N TRP A 44 6.53 3.54 -0.28
CA TRP A 44 5.38 2.88 0.33
C TRP A 44 5.67 1.44 0.77
N ALA A 45 6.50 0.74 0.03
CA ALA A 45 6.86 -0.66 0.29
C ALA A 45 7.84 -0.84 1.47
N LEU A 46 8.46 0.26 1.94
CA LEU A 46 9.42 0.26 3.05
C LEU A 46 8.79 0.65 4.40
N GLY A 47 7.48 0.68 4.49
CA GLY A 47 6.76 1.03 5.70
C GLY A 47 5.58 0.11 6.00
N LEU A 48 4.79 0.46 7.01
CA LEU A 48 3.59 -0.28 7.43
C LEU A 48 2.54 -0.40 6.32
N SER A 49 2.61 0.42 5.29
CA SER A 49 1.74 0.30 4.11
C SER A 49 2.20 -0.73 3.08
N SER A 50 3.32 -1.42 3.32
CA SER A 50 3.80 -2.50 2.46
C SER A 50 2.87 -3.70 2.53
N SER A 51 2.07 -3.91 1.48
CA SER A 51 1.17 -5.06 1.41
C SER A 51 1.92 -6.40 1.34
N ALA A 52 3.10 -6.45 0.72
CA ALA A 52 3.93 -7.64 0.69
C ALA A 52 4.45 -8.00 2.09
N ALA A 53 5.01 -7.02 2.82
CA ALA A 53 5.49 -7.24 4.19
C ALA A 53 4.33 -7.59 5.15
N GLN A 54 3.16 -6.96 5.01
CA GLN A 54 1.97 -7.29 5.81
C GLN A 54 1.48 -8.71 5.54
N LEU A 55 1.44 -9.15 4.28
CA LEU A 55 1.08 -10.53 3.93
C LEU A 55 2.08 -11.50 4.56
N GLN A 56 3.37 -11.25 4.41
CA GLN A 56 4.44 -12.14 4.89
C GLN A 56 4.52 -12.23 6.41
N ALA A 57 4.18 -11.16 7.12
CA ALA A 57 4.16 -11.13 8.59
C ALA A 57 2.90 -11.76 9.21
N ASN A 58 1.88 -12.11 8.41
CA ASN A 58 0.61 -12.58 8.91
C ASN A 58 0.26 -13.98 8.36
N PRO A 59 0.37 -15.04 9.17
CA PRO A 59 0.14 -16.42 8.70
C PRO A 59 -1.28 -16.65 8.16
N GLY A 60 -2.29 -15.92 8.68
CA GLY A 60 -3.67 -16.01 8.21
C GLY A 60 -3.93 -15.36 6.84
N SER A 61 -2.98 -14.57 6.34
CA SER A 61 -3.07 -13.89 5.05
C SER A 61 -2.20 -14.52 3.97
N LEU A 62 -1.23 -15.37 4.36
CA LEU A 62 -0.33 -16.04 3.43
C LEU A 62 -1.00 -17.20 2.73
N PRO A 63 -0.85 -17.33 1.40
CA PRO A 63 -1.15 -18.57 0.70
C PRO A 63 -0.36 -19.74 1.28
N PRO A 64 -0.98 -20.93 1.41
CA PRO A 64 -0.30 -22.11 2.00
C PRO A 64 1.01 -22.49 1.28
N SER A 65 1.10 -22.25 -0.03
CA SER A 65 2.32 -22.51 -0.82
C SER A 65 3.49 -21.62 -0.41
N ILE A 66 3.23 -20.34 -0.11
CA ILE A 66 4.28 -19.41 0.36
C ILE A 66 4.63 -19.74 1.81
N LEU A 67 3.64 -19.94 2.66
CA LEU A 67 3.86 -20.27 4.07
C LEU A 67 4.74 -21.54 4.25
N ALA A 68 4.56 -22.53 3.39
CA ALA A 68 5.37 -23.75 3.41
C ALA A 68 6.84 -23.53 3.03
N ILE A 69 7.13 -22.52 2.20
CA ILE A 69 8.49 -22.19 1.75
C ILE A 69 9.19 -21.26 2.74
N THR A 70 8.51 -20.20 3.16
CA THR A 70 9.15 -19.09 3.90
C THR A 70 8.87 -19.11 5.39
N GLY A 71 7.80 -19.79 5.83
CA GLY A 71 7.24 -19.51 7.14
C GLY A 71 6.72 -18.07 7.22
N VAL A 72 6.58 -17.57 8.45
CA VAL A 72 6.20 -16.17 8.73
C VAL A 72 7.47 -15.35 8.91
N ILE A 73 7.61 -14.26 8.13
CA ILE A 73 8.73 -13.32 8.26
C ILE A 73 8.20 -12.04 8.89
N PRO A 74 8.60 -11.70 10.13
CA PRO A 74 8.09 -10.53 10.83
C PRO A 74 8.65 -9.21 10.26
N PHE A 75 8.04 -8.09 10.61
CA PHE A 75 8.50 -6.76 10.19
C PHE A 75 9.94 -6.44 10.61
N THR A 76 10.40 -7.04 11.70
CA THR A 76 11.78 -6.88 12.18
C THR A 76 12.81 -7.46 11.23
N GLU A 77 12.40 -8.41 10.40
CA GLU A 77 13.25 -9.07 9.39
C GLU A 77 13.00 -8.56 7.97
N THR A 78 12.17 -7.51 7.81
CA THR A 78 11.85 -6.90 6.51
C THR A 78 11.96 -5.38 6.57
N ILE A 79 10.85 -4.68 6.80
CA ILE A 79 10.80 -3.21 6.73
C ILE A 79 11.54 -2.48 7.87
N PHE A 80 11.78 -3.16 8.99
CA PHE A 80 12.51 -2.58 10.15
C PHE A 80 13.98 -2.99 10.20
N LEU A 81 14.51 -3.59 9.17
CA LEU A 81 15.94 -3.76 9.01
C LEU A 81 16.64 -2.40 8.83
N TRP A 82 17.86 -2.28 9.32
CA TRP A 82 18.65 -1.06 9.13
C TRP A 82 18.93 -0.79 7.63
N GLN A 83 19.09 -1.84 6.83
CA GLN A 83 19.26 -1.78 5.38
C GLN A 83 18.05 -1.12 4.71
N SER A 84 16.83 -1.50 5.16
CA SER A 84 15.59 -0.87 4.69
C SER A 84 15.55 0.62 5.04
N GLY A 85 16.08 1.00 6.21
CA GLY A 85 16.23 2.40 6.62
C GLY A 85 17.20 3.18 5.72
N VAL A 86 18.34 2.59 5.37
CA VAL A 86 19.31 3.19 4.43
C VAL A 86 18.71 3.33 3.03
N LEU A 87 18.04 2.29 2.54
CA LEU A 87 17.37 2.31 1.24
C LEU A 87 16.27 3.39 1.21
N LEU A 88 15.48 3.49 2.28
CA LEU A 88 14.48 4.54 2.44
C LEU A 88 15.10 5.93 2.32
N ALA A 89 16.18 6.19 3.05
CA ALA A 89 16.87 7.49 3.01
C ALA A 89 17.41 7.78 1.61
N ALA A 90 18.04 6.81 0.94
CA ALA A 90 18.55 6.94 -0.41
C ALA A 90 17.42 7.26 -1.41
N LEU A 91 16.29 6.52 -1.35
CA LEU A 91 15.15 6.75 -2.23
C LEU A 91 14.50 8.12 -2.02
N VAL A 92 14.41 8.60 -0.77
CA VAL A 92 13.92 9.96 -0.48
C VAL A 92 14.85 11.01 -1.09
N VAL A 93 16.16 10.88 -0.89
CA VAL A 93 17.15 11.83 -1.45
C VAL A 93 17.08 11.83 -2.97
N VAL A 94 17.12 10.66 -3.61
CA VAL A 94 17.02 10.56 -5.08
C VAL A 94 15.71 11.16 -5.59
N SER A 95 14.59 10.87 -4.93
CA SER A 95 13.28 11.42 -5.30
C SER A 95 13.26 12.95 -5.22
N LEU A 96 13.84 13.53 -4.17
CA LEU A 96 13.95 14.98 -4.03
C LEU A 96 14.84 15.60 -5.11
N ILE A 97 15.99 14.98 -5.42
CA ILE A 97 16.90 15.44 -6.49
C ILE A 97 16.17 15.39 -7.83
N VAL A 98 15.51 14.29 -8.16
CA VAL A 98 14.76 14.14 -9.41
C VAL A 98 13.63 15.15 -9.50
N ALA A 99 12.84 15.33 -8.45
CA ALA A 99 11.75 16.30 -8.43
C ALA A 99 12.26 17.73 -8.65
N TYR A 100 13.37 18.09 -8.01
CA TYR A 100 13.97 19.40 -8.17
C TYR A 100 14.58 19.59 -9.56
N ALA A 101 15.35 18.61 -10.06
CA ALA A 101 16.04 18.70 -11.34
C ALA A 101 15.07 18.68 -12.54
N THR A 102 13.92 18.02 -12.42
CA THR A 102 12.91 17.94 -13.48
C THR A 102 11.83 19.02 -13.38
N ALA A 103 11.86 19.86 -12.33
CA ALA A 103 10.91 20.95 -12.18
C ALA A 103 11.08 21.97 -13.32
N PRO A 104 9.99 22.34 -14.04
CA PRO A 104 10.05 23.34 -15.10
C PRO A 104 10.49 24.70 -14.57
N GLY A 105 11.30 25.44 -15.36
CA GLY A 105 11.66 26.81 -15.05
C GLY A 105 10.46 27.75 -15.06
N PRO A 106 10.59 28.96 -14.47
CA PRO A 106 9.47 29.91 -14.33
C PRO A 106 8.75 30.29 -15.63
N GLU A 107 9.46 30.24 -16.76
CA GLU A 107 8.90 30.58 -18.09
C GLU A 107 8.09 29.45 -18.71
N SER A 108 8.36 28.20 -18.34
CA SER A 108 7.69 27.00 -18.85
C SER A 108 6.67 26.41 -17.85
N ALA A 109 6.62 26.97 -16.65
CA ALA A 109 5.69 26.54 -15.61
C ALA A 109 4.23 26.81 -16.02
N ARG A 110 3.38 25.80 -15.88
CA ARG A 110 1.93 25.91 -16.12
C ARG A 110 1.19 25.74 -14.82
N ASP A 111 0.43 26.73 -14.44
CA ASP A 111 -0.46 26.69 -13.29
C ASP A 111 -1.70 25.78 -13.54
N ALA A 112 -2.55 25.62 -12.54
CA ALA A 112 -3.75 24.79 -12.66
C ALA A 112 -4.71 25.31 -13.73
N ALA A 113 -4.85 26.64 -13.85
CA ALA A 113 -5.73 27.26 -14.84
C ALA A 113 -5.23 27.02 -16.27
N ALA A 114 -3.92 27.15 -16.50
CA ALA A 114 -3.30 26.85 -17.79
C ALA A 114 -3.38 25.34 -18.16
N CYS A 115 -3.58 24.47 -17.17
CA CYS A 115 -3.85 23.04 -17.36
C CYS A 115 -5.35 22.72 -17.50
N GLY A 116 -6.24 23.71 -17.47
CA GLY A 116 -7.69 23.51 -17.52
C GLY A 116 -8.29 22.90 -16.24
N ILE A 117 -7.59 23.01 -15.11
CA ILE A 117 -7.98 22.40 -13.84
C ILE A 117 -8.46 23.47 -12.87
N ASP A 118 -9.68 23.31 -12.37
CA ASP A 118 -10.19 24.09 -11.25
C ASP A 118 -9.65 23.50 -9.92
N PRO A 119 -8.78 24.21 -9.19
CA PRO A 119 -8.28 23.77 -7.91
C PRO A 119 -9.30 23.99 -6.77
N SER A 120 -10.47 24.57 -7.04
CA SER A 120 -11.49 24.75 -6.01
C SER A 120 -11.94 23.37 -5.47
N PHE A 121 -12.14 23.32 -4.17
CA PHE A 121 -12.63 22.12 -3.49
C PHE A 121 -13.70 22.53 -2.48
N SER A 122 -14.89 22.02 -2.67
CA SER A 122 -15.96 22.14 -1.69
C SER A 122 -16.25 20.77 -1.12
N LEU A 123 -16.26 20.67 0.21
CA LEU A 123 -16.74 19.47 0.86
C LEU A 123 -18.23 19.29 0.54
N PRO A 124 -18.68 18.08 0.19
CA PRO A 124 -20.10 17.79 0.03
C PRO A 124 -20.84 18.16 1.31
N LYS A 125 -21.85 18.99 1.19
CA LYS A 125 -22.73 19.28 2.33
C LYS A 125 -23.53 18.04 2.66
N LEU A 126 -23.67 17.76 3.95
CA LEU A 126 -24.58 16.70 4.38
C LEU A 126 -26.01 17.09 4.00
N PRO A 127 -26.82 16.13 3.49
CA PRO A 127 -28.24 16.37 3.27
C PRO A 127 -28.93 16.84 4.56
N GLU A 128 -29.96 17.64 4.44
CA GLU A 128 -30.74 18.04 5.59
C GLU A 128 -31.52 16.84 6.15
N ARG A 129 -31.69 16.81 7.46
CA ARG A 129 -32.47 15.77 8.14
C ARG A 129 -33.94 15.97 7.81
N THR A 130 -34.57 14.96 7.23
CA THR A 130 -35.99 14.97 6.84
C THR A 130 -36.88 14.12 7.73
N ARG A 131 -36.32 13.14 8.45
CA ARG A 131 -37.08 12.18 9.25
C ARG A 131 -36.60 12.19 10.71
N PRO A 132 -37.51 12.01 11.68
CA PRO A 132 -37.12 11.97 13.11
C PRO A 132 -36.10 10.89 13.43
N GLY A 133 -36.21 9.69 12.83
CA GLY A 133 -35.31 8.55 13.06
C GLY A 133 -33.88 8.80 12.59
N GLU A 134 -33.64 9.72 11.67
CA GLU A 134 -32.30 10.11 11.22
C GLU A 134 -31.48 10.82 12.30
N TRP A 135 -32.10 11.15 13.45
CA TRP A 135 -31.39 11.76 14.58
C TRP A 135 -30.13 10.98 14.99
N LEU A 136 -30.20 9.66 15.03
CA LEU A 136 -29.04 8.81 15.37
C LEU A 136 -27.92 8.90 14.33
N GLU A 137 -28.25 9.03 13.06
CA GLU A 137 -27.26 9.16 11.98
C GLU A 137 -26.54 10.52 11.97
N TYR A 138 -27.25 11.57 12.41
CA TYR A 138 -26.71 12.93 12.48
C TYR A 138 -26.13 13.30 13.84
N SER A 139 -26.35 12.46 14.86
CA SER A 139 -25.77 12.58 16.20
C SER A 139 -24.41 11.87 16.23
N PRO A 140 -23.41 12.34 17.00
CA PRO A 140 -22.14 11.64 17.20
C PRO A 140 -22.26 10.42 18.12
N LEU A 141 -23.41 10.20 18.73
CA LEU A 141 -23.60 9.20 19.80
C LEU A 141 -23.18 7.78 19.35
N LEU A 142 -23.65 7.33 18.19
CA LEU A 142 -23.30 6.00 17.68
C LEU A 142 -21.81 5.92 17.29
N THR A 143 -21.25 6.98 16.72
CA THR A 143 -19.81 7.02 16.41
C THR A 143 -18.98 6.88 17.68
N LEU A 144 -19.30 7.66 18.70
CA LEU A 144 -18.58 7.62 19.98
C LEU A 144 -18.71 6.25 20.66
N LEU A 145 -19.91 5.66 20.66
CA LEU A 145 -20.13 4.33 21.21
C LEU A 145 -19.27 3.27 20.50
N LEU A 146 -19.30 3.25 19.18
CA LEU A 146 -18.52 2.30 18.38
C LEU A 146 -17.02 2.50 18.56
N VAL A 147 -16.55 3.75 18.57
CA VAL A 147 -15.13 4.07 18.76
C VAL A 147 -14.66 3.71 20.16
N LEU A 148 -15.48 3.90 21.20
CA LEU A 148 -15.15 3.47 22.57
C LEU A 148 -15.05 1.95 22.69
N LEU A 149 -15.98 1.21 22.10
CA LEU A 149 -15.90 -0.26 22.07
C LEU A 149 -14.66 -0.74 21.30
N ALA A 150 -14.39 -0.13 20.16
CA ALA A 150 -13.21 -0.42 19.36
C ALA A 150 -11.91 -0.07 20.08
N ALA A 151 -11.87 1.06 20.80
CA ALA A 151 -10.73 1.45 21.62
C ALA A 151 -10.46 0.44 22.75
N GLY A 152 -11.50 -0.09 23.37
CA GLY A 152 -11.38 -1.16 24.37
C GLY A 152 -10.75 -2.44 23.77
N TRP A 153 -11.18 -2.85 22.57
CA TRP A 153 -10.60 -3.99 21.88
C TRP A 153 -9.15 -3.72 21.46
N LEU A 154 -8.86 -2.56 20.88
CA LEU A 154 -7.49 -2.17 20.49
C LEU A 154 -6.58 -2.12 21.73
N PHE A 155 -7.05 -1.56 22.85
CA PHE A 155 -6.30 -1.54 24.10
C PHE A 155 -5.96 -2.97 24.56
N HIS A 156 -6.92 -3.88 24.52
CA HIS A 156 -6.66 -5.30 24.83
C HIS A 156 -5.62 -5.91 23.90
N GLU A 157 -5.74 -5.72 22.59
CA GLU A 157 -4.82 -6.26 21.58
C GLU A 157 -3.38 -5.76 21.81
N PHE A 158 -3.19 -4.45 22.05
CA PHE A 158 -1.88 -3.85 22.31
C PHE A 158 -1.33 -4.12 23.72
N SER A 159 -2.18 -4.51 24.66
CA SER A 159 -1.76 -4.89 26.02
C SER A 159 -1.32 -6.35 26.12
N THR A 160 -1.88 -7.22 25.27
CA THR A 160 -1.62 -8.67 25.28
C THR A 160 -0.52 -9.09 24.31
N LYS A 161 -0.17 -8.25 23.34
CA LYS A 161 0.85 -8.53 22.31
C LYS A 161 1.88 -7.42 22.24
N PRO A 162 3.12 -7.71 21.83
CA PRO A 162 4.10 -6.66 21.49
C PRO A 162 3.50 -5.71 20.43
N ALA A 163 3.71 -4.41 20.58
CA ALA A 163 3.09 -3.39 19.72
C ALA A 163 3.35 -3.62 18.22
N ILE A 164 4.55 -4.08 17.87
CA ILE A 164 4.92 -4.43 16.49
C ILE A 164 4.06 -5.59 15.98
N SER A 165 3.87 -6.64 16.77
CA SER A 165 3.03 -7.79 16.41
C SER A 165 1.56 -7.40 16.31
N ALA A 166 1.06 -6.57 17.20
CA ALA A 166 -0.32 -6.09 17.16
C ALA A 166 -0.60 -5.28 15.89
N ILE A 167 0.27 -4.32 15.53
CA ILE A 167 0.08 -3.47 14.35
C ILE A 167 0.38 -4.19 13.04
N SER A 168 1.17 -5.26 13.04
CA SER A 168 1.39 -6.08 11.85
C SER A 168 0.18 -6.94 11.48
N GLY A 169 -0.73 -7.18 12.42
CA GLY A 169 -2.00 -7.84 12.14
C GLY A 169 -2.84 -7.01 11.17
N LEU A 170 -3.06 -7.53 9.96
CA LEU A 170 -3.78 -6.80 8.90
C LEU A 170 -5.16 -6.32 9.37
N ASN A 171 -5.87 -7.13 10.15
CA ASN A 171 -7.19 -6.77 10.69
C ASN A 171 -7.08 -5.65 11.73
N THR A 172 -6.10 -5.70 12.62
CA THR A 172 -5.87 -4.66 13.64
C THR A 172 -5.52 -3.33 12.97
N TYR A 173 -4.63 -3.36 11.98
CA TYR A 173 -4.23 -2.20 11.19
C TYR A 173 -5.44 -1.57 10.48
N ASN A 174 -6.22 -2.36 9.73
CA ASN A 174 -7.40 -1.88 9.02
C ASN A 174 -8.47 -1.36 9.97
N PHE A 175 -8.69 -2.06 11.10
CA PHE A 175 -9.68 -1.66 12.10
C PHE A 175 -9.32 -0.34 12.77
N LEU A 176 -8.04 -0.13 13.09
CA LEU A 176 -7.54 1.14 13.62
C LEU A 176 -7.87 2.31 12.69
N PHE A 177 -7.54 2.19 11.39
CA PHE A 177 -7.82 3.24 10.41
C PHE A 177 -9.31 3.45 10.16
N LEU A 178 -10.11 2.37 10.16
CA LEU A 178 -11.56 2.44 10.01
C LEU A 178 -12.18 3.25 11.17
N MET A 179 -11.77 2.96 12.40
CA MET A 179 -12.29 3.64 13.59
C MET A 179 -11.81 5.08 13.69
N LEU A 180 -10.56 5.33 13.30
CA LEU A 180 -10.03 6.69 13.21
C LEU A 180 -10.81 7.50 12.13
N GLY A 181 -11.09 6.89 10.99
CA GLY A 181 -11.93 7.49 9.95
C GLY A 181 -13.34 7.83 10.47
N ALA A 182 -13.99 6.89 11.15
CA ALA A 182 -15.29 7.12 11.76
C ALA A 182 -15.26 8.28 12.77
N LEU A 183 -14.25 8.31 13.64
CA LEU A 183 -14.07 9.38 14.63
C LEU A 183 -13.87 10.76 14.00
N LEU A 184 -13.02 10.85 12.97
CA LEU A 184 -12.73 12.11 12.25
C LEU A 184 -13.95 12.65 11.50
N HIS A 185 -14.83 11.76 11.03
CA HIS A 185 -16.11 12.16 10.41
C HIS A 185 -17.17 12.58 11.41
N TRP A 186 -16.98 12.26 12.68
CA TRP A 186 -17.81 12.66 13.82
C TRP A 186 -19.24 12.13 13.82
N ARG A 187 -19.91 12.06 12.68
CA ARG A 187 -21.33 11.63 12.53
C ARG A 187 -21.41 10.40 11.63
N PRO A 188 -22.22 9.38 11.97
CA PRO A 188 -22.41 8.20 11.12
C PRO A 188 -22.76 8.56 9.67
N ARG A 189 -23.67 9.49 9.48
CA ARG A 189 -24.08 9.91 8.12
C ARG A 189 -22.94 10.47 7.30
N SER A 190 -22.05 11.27 7.92
CA SER A 190 -20.86 11.82 7.26
C SER A 190 -19.90 10.70 6.86
N PHE A 191 -19.65 9.77 7.76
CA PHE A 191 -18.78 8.62 7.51
C PHE A 191 -19.34 7.72 6.40
N LEU A 192 -20.61 7.37 6.46
CA LEU A 192 -21.26 6.53 5.44
C LEU A 192 -21.26 7.18 4.06
N ASN A 193 -21.50 8.49 3.97
CA ASN A 193 -21.41 9.22 2.70
C ASN A 193 -19.98 9.22 2.13
N ALA A 194 -18.96 9.38 2.99
CA ALA A 194 -17.57 9.30 2.58
C ALA A 194 -17.20 7.89 2.08
N VAL A 195 -17.63 6.85 2.79
CA VAL A 195 -17.46 5.45 2.36
C VAL A 195 -18.15 5.21 1.03
N ALA A 196 -19.41 5.60 0.88
CA ALA A 196 -20.17 5.44 -0.37
C ALA A 196 -19.48 6.13 -1.56
N SER A 197 -18.84 7.28 -1.33
CA SER A 197 -18.07 8.00 -2.35
C SER A 197 -16.74 7.33 -2.67
N ALA A 198 -16.14 6.63 -1.71
CA ALA A 198 -14.86 5.94 -1.87
C ALA A 198 -14.99 4.55 -2.51
N VAL A 199 -16.07 3.81 -2.25
CA VAL A 199 -16.29 2.43 -2.73
C VAL A 199 -16.08 2.27 -4.24
N PRO A 200 -16.58 3.15 -5.14
CA PRO A 200 -16.36 3.02 -6.57
C PRO A 200 -14.88 2.96 -6.97
N THR A 201 -13.99 3.60 -6.20
CA THR A 201 -12.54 3.61 -6.48
C THR A 201 -11.87 2.25 -6.22
N THR A 202 -12.52 1.37 -5.46
CA THR A 202 -12.00 0.03 -5.12
C THR A 202 -12.36 -1.04 -6.15
N THR A 203 -13.20 -0.73 -7.14
CA THR A 203 -13.71 -1.68 -8.13
C THR A 203 -12.58 -2.40 -8.86
N GLY A 204 -11.54 -1.66 -9.28
CA GLY A 204 -10.39 -2.24 -9.96
C GLY A 204 -9.68 -3.30 -9.11
N VAL A 205 -9.45 -3.01 -7.83
CA VAL A 205 -8.80 -3.92 -6.88
C VAL A 205 -9.64 -5.17 -6.65
N MET A 206 -10.95 -5.02 -6.48
CA MET A 206 -11.87 -6.15 -6.27
C MET A 206 -11.93 -7.13 -7.45
N ILE A 207 -11.69 -6.66 -8.67
CA ILE A 207 -11.64 -7.50 -9.87
C ILE A 207 -10.23 -8.10 -10.04
N GLN A 208 -9.19 -7.29 -9.87
CA GLN A 208 -7.82 -7.69 -10.16
C GLN A 208 -7.25 -8.71 -9.15
N PHE A 209 -7.54 -8.56 -7.86
CA PHE A 209 -6.96 -9.45 -6.84
C PHE A 209 -7.41 -10.91 -6.96
N PRO A 210 -8.68 -11.24 -7.19
CA PRO A 210 -9.07 -12.61 -7.50
C PRO A 210 -8.36 -13.19 -8.73
N LEU A 211 -8.14 -12.38 -9.76
CA LEU A 211 -7.40 -12.82 -10.95
C LEU A 211 -5.91 -13.09 -10.63
N TYR A 212 -5.26 -12.24 -9.83
CA TYR A 212 -3.89 -12.49 -9.36
C TYR A 212 -3.81 -13.77 -8.52
N GLY A 213 -4.77 -13.98 -7.62
CA GLY A 213 -4.87 -15.22 -6.85
C GLY A 213 -5.05 -16.46 -7.74
N SER A 214 -5.85 -16.36 -8.79
CA SER A 214 -6.05 -17.44 -9.78
C SER A 214 -4.78 -17.73 -10.55
N ILE A 215 -4.04 -16.71 -10.99
CA ILE A 215 -2.74 -16.89 -11.69
C ILE A 215 -1.75 -17.58 -10.74
N ALA A 216 -1.66 -17.12 -9.49
CA ALA A 216 -0.78 -17.75 -8.50
C ALA A 216 -1.14 -19.23 -8.26
N ALA A 217 -2.43 -19.55 -8.17
CA ALA A 217 -2.91 -20.92 -8.02
C ALA A 217 -2.55 -21.78 -9.25
N LEU A 218 -2.73 -21.27 -10.46
CA LEU A 218 -2.33 -21.97 -11.68
C LEU A 218 -0.83 -22.26 -11.69
N MET A 219 -0.01 -21.33 -11.22
CA MET A 219 1.44 -21.50 -11.20
C MET A 219 1.92 -22.50 -10.14
N THR A 220 1.24 -22.58 -8.98
CA THR A 220 1.73 -23.31 -7.79
C THR A 220 1.00 -24.63 -7.54
N VAL A 221 -0.19 -24.84 -8.09
CA VAL A 221 -1.03 -26.02 -7.80
C VAL A 221 -1.14 -26.93 -9.01
N VAL A 222 -1.29 -26.36 -10.21
CA VAL A 222 -1.43 -27.15 -11.44
C VAL A 222 -0.10 -27.75 -11.81
N LYS A 223 -0.11 -29.10 -11.99
CA LYS A 223 1.06 -29.87 -12.38
C LYS A 223 1.04 -30.18 -13.86
N GLY A 224 2.20 -30.09 -14.50
CA GLY A 224 2.42 -30.53 -15.87
C GLY A 224 2.44 -32.05 -16.00
N SER A 225 2.71 -32.53 -17.22
CA SER A 225 2.84 -33.97 -17.53
C SER A 225 4.01 -34.65 -16.79
N ASP A 226 4.99 -33.89 -16.36
CA ASP A 226 6.14 -34.31 -15.58
C ASP A 226 5.89 -34.33 -14.04
N GLY A 227 4.67 -33.99 -13.62
CA GLY A 227 4.27 -33.91 -12.21
C GLY A 227 4.75 -32.66 -11.47
N GLN A 228 5.42 -31.73 -12.14
CA GLN A 228 5.93 -30.50 -11.56
C GLN A 228 5.04 -29.30 -11.87
N THR A 229 5.14 -28.25 -11.04
CA THR A 229 4.38 -27.00 -11.23
C THR A 229 5.17 -26.01 -12.09
N LEU A 230 4.49 -25.03 -12.67
CA LEU A 230 5.16 -23.95 -13.40
C LEU A 230 6.12 -23.16 -12.50
N ALA A 231 5.74 -22.90 -11.26
CA ALA A 231 6.61 -22.24 -10.30
C ALA A 231 7.90 -23.01 -10.05
N HIS A 232 7.83 -24.35 -10.00
CA HIS A 232 9.02 -25.22 -9.87
C HIS A 232 9.94 -25.07 -11.09
N HIS A 233 9.42 -25.07 -12.32
CA HIS A 233 10.26 -24.90 -13.52
C HIS A 233 10.94 -23.52 -13.55
N ILE A 234 10.21 -22.46 -13.18
CA ILE A 234 10.78 -21.11 -13.10
C ILE A 234 11.88 -21.07 -12.03
N SER A 235 11.65 -21.64 -10.86
CA SER A 235 12.66 -21.67 -9.80
C SER A 235 13.91 -22.45 -10.23
N THR A 236 13.75 -23.62 -10.83
CA THR A 236 14.87 -24.42 -11.35
C THR A 236 15.70 -23.65 -12.39
N PHE A 237 15.03 -22.92 -13.30
CA PHE A 237 15.72 -22.07 -14.28
C PHE A 237 16.56 -20.99 -13.57
N PHE A 238 16.00 -20.31 -12.56
CA PHE A 238 16.74 -19.29 -11.81
C PHE A 238 17.91 -19.87 -11.00
N VAL A 239 17.77 -21.05 -10.40
CA VAL A 239 18.87 -21.75 -9.70
C VAL A 239 20.03 -22.06 -10.64
N GLN A 240 19.74 -22.35 -11.92
CA GLN A 240 20.79 -22.65 -12.92
C GLN A 240 21.61 -21.41 -13.32
N ILE A 241 21.02 -20.22 -13.30
CA ILE A 241 21.66 -18.97 -13.75
C ILE A 241 22.11 -18.05 -12.61
N ALA A 242 21.57 -18.25 -11.39
CA ALA A 242 21.92 -17.47 -10.21
C ALA A 242 22.98 -18.22 -9.38
N SER A 243 23.81 -17.45 -8.71
CA SER A 243 24.67 -17.90 -7.61
C SER A 243 24.30 -17.15 -6.35
N HIS A 244 24.82 -17.57 -5.21
CA HIS A 244 24.64 -16.83 -3.96
C HIS A 244 24.98 -15.34 -4.10
N ASP A 245 26.06 -14.99 -4.82
CA ASP A 245 26.52 -13.60 -4.96
C ASP A 245 25.69 -12.77 -5.96
N THR A 246 25.09 -13.43 -6.97
CA THR A 246 24.35 -12.74 -8.05
C THR A 246 22.84 -12.75 -7.82
N TYR A 247 22.34 -13.57 -6.91
CA TYR A 247 20.91 -13.77 -6.66
C TYR A 247 20.15 -12.46 -6.40
N ALA A 248 20.63 -11.63 -5.46
CA ALA A 248 19.96 -10.42 -5.07
C ALA A 248 19.80 -9.42 -6.25
N VAL A 249 20.86 -9.27 -7.07
CA VAL A 249 20.84 -8.39 -8.24
C VAL A 249 19.91 -8.95 -9.30
N LEU A 250 20.02 -10.25 -9.60
CA LEU A 250 19.19 -10.91 -10.61
C LEU A 250 17.70 -10.82 -10.25
N MET A 251 17.35 -11.12 -9.00
CA MET A 251 15.96 -11.05 -8.52
C MET A 251 15.48 -9.60 -8.46
N GLY A 252 16.32 -8.64 -8.10
CA GLY A 252 15.99 -7.22 -8.14
C GLY A 252 15.63 -6.73 -9.53
N VAL A 253 16.43 -7.07 -10.53
CA VAL A 253 16.16 -6.73 -11.95
C VAL A 253 14.89 -7.45 -12.45
N TYR A 254 14.77 -8.74 -12.19
CA TYR A 254 13.59 -9.52 -12.55
C TYR A 254 12.32 -8.92 -11.94
N SER A 255 12.34 -8.64 -10.64
CA SER A 255 11.21 -8.07 -9.92
C SER A 255 10.85 -6.66 -10.40
N ALA A 256 11.84 -5.85 -10.81
CA ALA A 256 11.58 -4.54 -11.41
C ALA A 256 10.87 -4.67 -12.77
N VAL A 257 11.30 -5.60 -13.62
CA VAL A 257 10.64 -5.89 -14.90
C VAL A 257 9.23 -6.40 -14.69
N LEU A 258 9.03 -7.36 -13.77
CA LEU A 258 7.69 -7.88 -13.45
C LEU A 258 6.78 -6.79 -12.87
N GLY A 259 7.32 -5.88 -12.08
CA GLY A 259 6.60 -4.75 -11.49
C GLY A 259 6.05 -3.76 -12.54
N PHE A 260 6.64 -3.70 -13.72
CA PHE A 260 6.10 -2.93 -14.83
C PHE A 260 4.77 -3.50 -15.35
N PHE A 261 4.62 -4.83 -15.34
CA PHE A 261 3.41 -5.49 -15.81
C PHE A 261 2.36 -5.67 -14.70
N ILE A 262 2.80 -5.81 -13.45
CA ILE A 262 1.92 -6.02 -12.28
C ILE A 262 2.11 -4.86 -11.30
N PRO A 263 1.37 -3.76 -11.46
CA PRO A 263 1.53 -2.56 -10.62
C PRO A 263 0.84 -2.72 -9.25
N SER A 264 1.09 -3.84 -8.57
CA SER A 264 0.51 -4.16 -7.26
C SER A 264 1.52 -4.94 -6.43
N GLY A 265 2.00 -4.37 -5.33
CA GLY A 265 3.00 -5.02 -4.49
C GLY A 265 2.53 -6.33 -3.89
N GLY A 266 1.34 -6.37 -3.28
CA GLY A 266 0.78 -7.60 -2.70
C GLY A 266 0.40 -8.64 -3.76
N GLY A 267 -0.24 -8.21 -4.86
CA GLY A 267 -0.60 -9.10 -5.96
C GLY A 267 0.63 -9.69 -6.64
N LYS A 268 1.65 -8.87 -6.89
CA LYS A 268 2.93 -9.32 -7.43
C LYS A 268 3.62 -10.31 -6.49
N TRP A 269 3.67 -10.00 -5.18
CA TRP A 269 4.28 -10.89 -4.18
C TRP A 269 3.64 -12.27 -4.16
N ILE A 270 2.32 -12.36 -4.20
CA ILE A 270 1.60 -13.65 -4.24
C ILE A 270 2.01 -14.49 -5.46
N ILE A 271 2.34 -13.86 -6.59
CA ILE A 271 2.74 -14.54 -7.82
C ILE A 271 4.22 -14.94 -7.77
N GLU A 272 5.11 -14.02 -7.38
CA GLU A 272 6.56 -14.24 -7.47
C GLU A 272 7.17 -14.97 -6.26
N ALA A 273 6.62 -14.79 -5.05
CA ALA A 273 7.18 -15.36 -3.85
C ALA A 273 7.41 -16.88 -3.91
N PRO A 274 6.50 -17.70 -4.46
CA PRO A 274 6.71 -19.16 -4.46
C PRO A 274 8.01 -19.61 -5.14
N TYR A 275 8.41 -18.97 -6.24
CA TYR A 275 9.63 -19.35 -6.94
C TYR A 275 10.84 -18.51 -6.53
N VAL A 276 10.68 -17.22 -6.25
CA VAL A 276 11.78 -16.37 -5.77
C VAL A 276 12.28 -16.90 -4.42
N MET A 277 11.39 -17.14 -3.47
CA MET A 277 11.76 -17.62 -2.16
C MET A 277 12.26 -19.08 -2.17
N GLN A 278 11.76 -19.89 -3.11
CA GLN A 278 12.31 -21.24 -3.29
C GLN A 278 13.78 -21.17 -3.77
N VAL A 279 14.09 -20.32 -4.74
CA VAL A 279 15.48 -20.09 -5.19
C VAL A 279 16.36 -19.59 -4.05
N ALA A 280 15.85 -18.67 -3.21
CA ALA A 280 16.57 -18.19 -2.04
C ALA A 280 16.92 -19.35 -1.08
N ASN A 281 15.96 -20.23 -0.79
CA ASN A 281 16.17 -21.42 0.02
C ASN A 281 17.22 -22.37 -0.58
N ASP A 282 17.11 -22.65 -1.89
CA ASP A 282 18.00 -23.58 -2.59
C ASP A 282 19.44 -23.05 -2.63
N LEU A 283 19.61 -21.74 -2.72
CA LEU A 283 20.90 -21.04 -2.66
C LEU A 283 21.36 -20.72 -1.23
N GLN A 284 20.59 -21.09 -0.20
CA GLN A 284 20.85 -20.78 1.21
C GLN A 284 20.98 -19.27 1.47
N TYR A 285 20.20 -18.46 0.73
CA TYR A 285 20.12 -17.02 0.92
C TYR A 285 19.16 -16.69 2.07
N HIS A 286 19.44 -15.61 2.81
CA HIS A 286 18.55 -15.19 3.90
C HIS A 286 17.21 -14.70 3.33
N LEU A 287 16.09 -15.16 3.90
CA LEU A 287 14.76 -14.92 3.35
C LEU A 287 14.16 -13.56 3.75
N GLY A 288 14.66 -12.94 4.80
CA GLY A 288 14.18 -11.65 5.31
C GLY A 288 14.98 -10.44 4.84
#